data_9cdf2563b4a90b504052f447f018ed8c
#
_entry.id   9cdf2563b4a90b504052f447f018ed8c
#
_cell.length_a   1.000
_cell.length_b   1.000
_cell.length_c   1.000
_cell.angle_alpha   90.00
_cell.angle_beta   90.00
_cell.angle_gamma   90.00
#
_symmetry.space_group_name_H-M   'P 1'
#
loop_
_entity.id
_entity.type
_entity.pdbx_description
1 polymer ?
#
loop_
_entity_poly.entity_id
_entity_poly.type
_entity_poly.pdbx_seq_one_letter_code
_entity_poly.pdbx_strand_id
1 'polypeptide(L)'
;MIMKNLFINRYWCPNAVIKKLITVFSILTISFGFVGSQLAMAATCENPDALTFAIIPTEETVAELQLYKPVTDRMEELTGKKIQFFMPTSYASVVEGLLSKFVDVAVLGPYTYVIANSKDKSIEVFATYAKRPGHMQEEGPGYRGVLISKRGSKFTTIDSLKGSIVGLTDPGSTSGNLMPRVAFTKVIGMDLEKFFGKVVYTGSHELSTVAVIQGKVDSAFVASHRFDNVVNKGEASLDAVNILWKSAVIPQDPFVYRNTLCDNIKAKIRETFIGLKDVPSAKKFLDNVKSNTFVEMNSDDYNLIRDLKKAKDARN
;
A
#
# COMPACT_ATOMS: atom_id res chain seq x y z
N MET A 1 62.40 24.38 4.95
CA MET A 1 63.09 25.14 6.01
C MET A 1 62.59 24.60 7.32
N ILE A 2 63.29 23.55 7.86
CA ILE A 2 64.19 23.62 8.99
C ILE A 2 63.36 23.86 10.31
N MET A 3 63.34 23.11 11.32
CA MET A 3 64.15 22.02 11.96
C MET A 3 63.48 21.78 13.31
N LYS A 4 63.35 20.52 13.79
CA LYS A 4 64.17 19.91 14.87
C LYS A 4 63.98 20.54 16.26
N ASN A 5 63.87 19.89 17.39
CA ASN A 5 64.47 18.71 18.02
C ASN A 5 63.79 18.57 19.39
N LEU A 6 63.53 17.39 19.92
CA LEU A 6 64.36 16.47 20.73
C LEU A 6 64.62 16.92 22.20
N PHE A 7 64.35 16.05 23.15
CA PHE A 7 65.15 15.50 24.27
C PHE A 7 64.19 15.03 25.39
N ILE A 8 64.03 13.74 25.64
CA ILE A 8 64.75 12.78 26.51
C ILE A 8 65.19 13.37 27.87
N ASN A 9 64.66 12.81 28.95
CA ASN A 9 65.54 12.26 29.99
C ASN A 9 64.84 11.26 30.97
N ARG A 10 65.57 10.18 31.15
CA ARG A 10 65.46 9.10 32.10
C ARG A 10 65.89 9.56 33.51
N TYR A 11 65.48 8.82 34.55
CA TYR A 11 66.26 8.26 35.71
C TYR A 11 65.25 7.57 36.62
N TRP A 12 65.27 6.31 36.85
CA TRP A 12 66.13 5.31 37.52
C TRP A 12 65.72 5.08 38.99
N CYS A 13 65.40 3.76 39.31
CA CYS A 13 65.08 3.15 40.61
C CYS A 13 66.29 3.25 41.62
N PRO A 14 66.16 2.92 42.91
CA PRO A 14 66.08 1.49 43.29
C PRO A 14 65.32 1.13 44.60
N ASN A 15 65.00 -0.15 44.69
CA ASN A 15 64.85 -1.10 45.78
C ASN A 15 64.89 -0.63 47.22
N ALA A 16 63.94 -1.16 48.05
CA ALA A 16 64.25 -1.85 49.36
C ALA A 16 63.12 -2.75 49.81
N VAL A 17 63.48 -3.93 50.07
CA VAL A 17 62.82 -5.08 50.70
C VAL A 17 62.48 -4.75 52.15
N ILE A 18 61.35 -5.22 52.74
CA ILE A 18 61.21 -5.75 54.08
C ILE A 18 59.87 -6.46 54.31
N LYS A 19 59.96 -7.75 54.48
CA LYS A 19 59.34 -8.73 55.44
C LYS A 19 57.87 -8.63 55.83
N LYS A 20 57.18 -9.72 55.50
CA LYS A 20 56.18 -10.55 56.18
C LYS A 20 55.56 -10.03 57.45
N LEU A 21 54.23 -9.93 57.49
CA LEU A 21 53.41 -10.41 58.62
C LEU A 21 52.08 -10.97 58.02
N ILE A 22 51.83 -12.24 58.36
CA ILE A 22 50.64 -12.99 58.09
C ILE A 22 49.58 -12.55 59.08
N THR A 23 48.46 -12.02 58.58
CA THR A 23 47.23 -11.93 59.39
C THR A 23 46.11 -12.46 58.57
N VAL A 24 45.62 -13.60 58.96
CA VAL A 24 44.43 -14.26 58.43
C VAL A 24 43.22 -13.41 58.77
N PHE A 25 42.64 -12.73 57.80
CA PHE A 25 41.31 -12.11 57.89
C PHE A 25 40.36 -12.85 56.95
N SER A 26 39.52 -13.68 57.56
CA SER A 26 38.40 -14.31 56.84
C SER A 26 37.42 -13.23 56.32
N ILE A 27 37.51 -12.90 55.06
CA ILE A 27 36.51 -12.05 54.39
C ILE A 27 35.39 -12.95 53.93
N LEU A 28 34.30 -12.91 54.68
CA LEU A 28 32.99 -13.47 54.29
C LEU A 28 32.50 -12.63 53.08
N THR A 29 32.72 -13.10 51.87
CA THR A 29 32.17 -12.50 50.67
C THR A 29 30.67 -12.80 50.60
N ILE A 30 29.85 -11.87 51.08
CA ILE A 30 28.43 -11.84 50.80
C ILE A 30 28.29 -11.52 49.30
N SER A 31 28.10 -12.57 48.50
CA SER A 31 27.71 -12.44 47.10
C SER A 31 26.30 -11.87 47.05
N PHE A 32 26.19 -10.55 47.00
CA PHE A 32 24.95 -9.87 46.64
C PHE A 32 24.71 -10.15 45.15
N GLY A 33 23.97 -11.22 44.88
CA GLY A 33 23.47 -11.50 43.56
C GLY A 33 22.57 -10.33 43.11
N PHE A 34 23.14 -9.43 42.30
CA PHE A 34 22.35 -8.45 41.53
C PHE A 34 21.51 -9.24 40.52
N VAL A 35 20.33 -9.70 40.95
CA VAL A 35 19.29 -10.13 40.02
C VAL A 35 18.86 -8.85 39.29
N GLY A 36 19.57 -8.57 38.24
CA GLY A 36 19.16 -7.57 37.25
C GLY A 36 17.81 -8.02 36.68
N SER A 37 16.72 -7.57 37.27
CA SER A 37 15.42 -7.62 36.64
C SER A 37 15.56 -6.84 35.32
N GLN A 38 15.82 -7.56 34.21
CA GLN A 38 15.55 -7.03 32.90
C GLN A 38 14.03 -6.83 32.86
N LEU A 39 13.62 -5.61 33.23
CA LEU A 39 12.32 -5.11 32.81
C LEU A 39 12.34 -5.18 31.29
N ALA A 40 11.84 -6.28 30.74
CA ALA A 40 11.42 -6.31 29.36
C ALA A 40 10.39 -5.16 29.26
N MET A 41 10.84 -4.01 28.73
CA MET A 41 9.90 -2.98 28.30
C MET A 41 9.04 -3.67 27.25
N ALA A 42 7.85 -4.09 27.69
CA ALA A 42 6.82 -4.50 26.75
C ALA A 42 6.71 -3.34 25.76
N ALA A 43 6.93 -3.63 24.48
CA ALA A 43 6.81 -2.64 23.42
C ALA A 43 5.42 -2.01 23.58
N THR A 44 5.38 -0.76 24.04
CA THR A 44 4.12 -0.04 24.24
C THR A 44 3.49 0.15 22.86
N CYS A 45 2.28 -0.38 22.67
CA CYS A 45 1.52 -0.17 21.44
C CYS A 45 1.29 1.33 21.21
N GLU A 46 1.17 1.74 19.96
CA GLU A 46 0.94 3.12 19.58
C GLU A 46 -0.53 3.50 19.81
N ASN A 47 -0.74 4.60 20.52
CA ASN A 47 -2.06 5.16 20.85
C ASN A 47 -2.10 6.64 20.49
N PRO A 48 -2.08 7.04 19.21
CA PRO A 48 -2.06 8.43 18.79
C PRO A 48 -3.35 9.16 19.18
N ASP A 49 -3.29 10.49 19.37
CA ASP A 49 -4.46 11.32 19.69
C ASP A 49 -5.45 11.42 18.52
N ALA A 50 -4.97 11.37 17.29
CA ALA A 50 -5.75 11.32 16.07
C ALA A 50 -5.25 10.19 15.17
N LEU A 51 -6.12 9.65 14.31
CA LEU A 51 -5.77 8.66 13.29
C LEU A 51 -5.80 9.31 11.90
N THR A 52 -4.75 9.08 11.12
CA THR A 52 -4.72 9.52 9.71
C THR A 52 -5.18 8.39 8.80
N PHE A 53 -6.24 8.66 8.01
CA PHE A 53 -6.78 7.75 7.00
C PHE A 53 -6.42 8.22 5.60
N ALA A 54 -5.87 7.35 4.76
CA ALA A 54 -5.48 7.65 3.39
C ALA A 54 -6.09 6.69 2.38
N ILE A 55 -6.24 7.16 1.14
CA ILE A 55 -6.69 6.34 0.00
C ILE A 55 -5.72 6.59 -1.15
N ILE A 56 -5.41 5.55 -1.95
CA ILE A 56 -4.68 5.74 -3.21
C ILE A 56 -5.41 6.77 -4.09
N PRO A 57 -4.69 7.59 -4.87
CA PRO A 57 -5.29 8.68 -5.63
C PRO A 57 -6.47 8.26 -6.51
N THR A 58 -7.51 9.06 -6.43
CA THR A 58 -8.66 9.11 -7.35
C THR A 58 -8.75 10.52 -7.92
N GLU A 59 -9.65 10.77 -8.90
CA GLU A 59 -9.72 12.09 -9.55
C GLU A 59 -10.33 13.19 -8.69
N GLU A 60 -11.22 12.82 -7.76
CA GLU A 60 -12.07 13.78 -7.05
C GLU A 60 -11.78 13.77 -5.54
N THR A 61 -10.69 14.40 -5.16
CA THR A 61 -10.24 14.56 -3.78
C THR A 61 -11.34 15.00 -2.81
N VAL A 62 -12.12 16.05 -3.17
CA VAL A 62 -13.18 16.58 -2.30
C VAL A 62 -14.39 15.64 -2.25
N ALA A 63 -14.74 15.04 -3.38
CA ALA A 63 -15.84 14.08 -3.45
C ALA A 63 -15.51 12.80 -2.66
N GLU A 64 -14.27 12.35 -2.67
CA GLU A 64 -13.81 11.21 -1.86
C GLU A 64 -13.90 11.51 -0.35
N LEU A 65 -13.53 12.69 0.10
CA LEU A 65 -13.72 13.10 1.50
C LEU A 65 -15.17 12.99 1.93
N GLN A 66 -16.08 13.51 1.10
CA GLN A 66 -17.53 13.45 1.38
C GLN A 66 -18.06 12.02 1.29
N LEU A 67 -17.55 11.24 0.33
CA LEU A 67 -17.92 9.86 0.14
C LEU A 67 -17.57 9.01 1.38
N TYR A 68 -16.35 9.17 1.91
CA TYR A 68 -15.88 8.42 3.08
C TYR A 68 -16.33 8.99 4.43
N LYS A 69 -17.02 10.14 4.45
CA LYS A 69 -17.49 10.76 5.70
C LYS A 69 -18.26 9.78 6.62
N PRO A 70 -19.19 8.93 6.16
CA PRO A 70 -19.87 7.97 7.05
C PRO A 70 -18.90 6.96 7.68
N VAL A 71 -17.81 6.60 6.98
CA VAL A 71 -16.78 5.70 7.50
C VAL A 71 -15.93 6.40 8.56
N THR A 72 -15.47 7.62 8.26
CA THR A 72 -14.66 8.40 9.21
C THR A 72 -15.46 8.78 10.45
N ASP A 73 -16.73 9.18 10.32
CA ASP A 73 -17.61 9.47 11.46
C ASP A 73 -17.81 8.23 12.35
N ARG A 74 -18.03 7.06 11.74
CA ARG A 74 -18.14 5.79 12.48
C ARG A 74 -16.83 5.41 13.16
N MET A 75 -15.71 5.64 12.51
CA MET A 75 -14.39 5.38 13.09
C MET A 75 -14.11 6.34 14.26
N GLU A 76 -14.47 7.63 14.16
CA GLU A 76 -14.40 8.58 15.27
C GLU A 76 -15.28 8.13 16.45
N GLU A 77 -16.54 7.75 16.19
CA GLU A 77 -17.48 7.27 17.21
C GLU A 77 -16.90 6.07 17.98
N LEU A 78 -16.41 5.05 17.26
CA LEU A 78 -15.94 3.83 17.88
C LEU A 78 -14.58 4.00 18.59
N THR A 79 -13.66 4.74 17.98
CA THR A 79 -12.29 4.89 18.52
C THR A 79 -12.17 5.99 19.55
N GLY A 80 -13.08 6.96 19.55
CA GLY A 80 -12.99 8.20 20.32
C GLY A 80 -11.88 9.14 19.86
N LYS A 81 -11.34 8.91 18.64
CA LYS A 81 -10.21 9.67 18.09
C LYS A 81 -10.67 10.47 16.88
N LYS A 82 -10.07 11.65 16.69
CA LYS A 82 -10.25 12.42 15.45
C LYS A 82 -9.67 11.69 14.28
N ILE A 83 -10.39 11.67 13.15
CA ILE A 83 -9.91 11.10 11.89
C ILE A 83 -9.48 12.22 10.95
N GLN A 84 -8.20 12.23 10.59
CA GLN A 84 -7.62 13.13 9.61
C GLN A 84 -7.54 12.39 8.27
N PHE A 85 -8.09 12.99 7.22
CA PHE A 85 -8.04 12.40 5.90
C PHE A 85 -6.82 12.92 5.13
N PHE A 86 -5.91 12.04 4.75
CA PHE A 86 -4.74 12.38 3.96
C PHE A 86 -5.00 12.12 2.47
N MET A 87 -4.73 13.15 1.67
CA MET A 87 -4.91 13.13 0.21
C MET A 87 -3.55 12.98 -0.47
N PRO A 88 -3.18 11.77 -0.87
CA PRO A 88 -1.92 11.51 -1.54
C PRO A 88 -1.96 11.96 -3.00
N THR A 89 -0.80 12.31 -3.54
CA THR A 89 -0.62 12.66 -4.97
C THR A 89 -0.19 11.46 -5.84
N SER A 90 0.22 10.36 -5.23
CA SER A 90 0.64 9.13 -5.90
C SER A 90 0.43 7.91 -5.00
N TYR A 91 0.46 6.72 -5.58
CA TYR A 91 0.43 5.46 -4.82
C TYR A 91 1.64 5.36 -3.89
N ALA A 92 2.81 5.84 -4.33
CA ALA A 92 4.02 5.86 -3.52
C ALA A 92 3.89 6.74 -2.27
N SER A 93 3.21 7.90 -2.35
CA SER A 93 3.04 8.80 -1.21
C SER A 93 2.19 8.19 -0.08
N VAL A 94 1.23 7.29 -0.39
CA VAL A 94 0.52 6.53 0.65
C VAL A 94 1.45 5.55 1.35
N VAL A 95 2.29 4.84 0.58
CA VAL A 95 3.29 3.91 1.13
C VAL A 95 4.25 4.63 2.06
N GLU A 96 4.81 5.76 1.62
CA GLU A 96 5.72 6.55 2.46
C GLU A 96 5.02 7.11 3.72
N GLY A 97 3.73 7.49 3.60
CA GLY A 97 2.91 7.90 4.74
C GLY A 97 2.76 6.80 5.79
N LEU A 98 2.53 5.55 5.38
CA LEU A 98 2.47 4.38 6.27
C LEU A 98 3.84 4.07 6.90
N LEU A 99 4.91 4.06 6.09
CA LEU A 99 6.27 3.77 6.55
C LEU A 99 6.80 4.81 7.54
N SER A 100 6.47 6.09 7.32
CA SER A 100 6.84 7.20 8.22
C SER A 100 5.93 7.33 9.44
N LYS A 101 4.91 6.46 9.56
CA LYS A 101 3.89 6.48 10.62
C LYS A 101 3.01 7.74 10.62
N PHE A 102 3.00 8.48 9.52
CA PHE A 102 2.09 9.61 9.32
C PHE A 102 0.66 9.12 8.97
N VAL A 103 0.55 7.99 8.28
CA VAL A 103 -0.72 7.32 7.97
C VAL A 103 -0.89 6.10 8.87
N ASP A 104 -2.06 5.98 9.49
CA ASP A 104 -2.40 4.89 10.40
C ASP A 104 -3.26 3.82 9.73
N VAL A 105 -4.19 4.23 8.88
CA VAL A 105 -5.14 3.40 8.14
C VAL A 105 -5.14 3.82 6.68
N ALA A 106 -5.16 2.86 5.77
CA ALA A 106 -5.17 3.19 4.34
C ALA A 106 -5.96 2.19 3.49
N VAL A 107 -6.44 2.68 2.34
CA VAL A 107 -6.90 1.84 1.21
C VAL A 107 -5.80 1.84 0.16
N LEU A 108 -5.31 0.67 -0.18
CA LEU A 108 -4.22 0.47 -1.13
C LEU A 108 -4.69 -0.35 -2.33
N GLY A 109 -3.98 -0.25 -3.45
CA GLY A 109 -4.07 -1.30 -4.46
C GLY A 109 -3.32 -2.56 -3.97
N PRO A 110 -3.68 -3.77 -4.42
CA PRO A 110 -3.03 -5.01 -3.98
C PRO A 110 -1.51 -5.01 -4.15
N TYR A 111 -0.99 -4.46 -5.25
CA TYR A 111 0.45 -4.36 -5.47
C TYR A 111 1.10 -3.31 -4.57
N THR A 112 0.43 -2.19 -4.36
CA THR A 112 0.86 -1.15 -3.41
C THR A 112 0.98 -1.71 -2.00
N TYR A 113 0.01 -2.54 -1.57
CA TYR A 113 0.07 -3.27 -0.30
C TYR A 113 1.29 -4.19 -0.23
N VAL A 114 1.51 -4.99 -1.27
CA VAL A 114 2.67 -5.90 -1.30
C VAL A 114 3.99 -5.12 -1.23
N ILE A 115 4.10 -3.96 -1.89
CA ILE A 115 5.27 -3.08 -1.79
C ILE A 115 5.43 -2.58 -0.35
N ALA A 116 4.38 -2.03 0.26
CA ALA A 116 4.41 -1.50 1.62
C ALA A 116 4.76 -2.60 2.64
N ASN A 117 4.06 -3.73 2.62
CA ASN A 117 4.30 -4.87 3.52
C ASN A 117 5.66 -5.56 3.31
N SER A 118 6.28 -5.43 2.12
CA SER A 118 7.65 -5.92 1.90
C SER A 118 8.69 -5.07 2.61
N LYS A 119 8.44 -3.77 2.76
CA LYS A 119 9.30 -2.80 3.46
C LYS A 119 9.07 -2.81 4.97
N ASP A 120 7.81 -2.92 5.40
CA ASP A 120 7.41 -2.98 6.80
C ASP A 120 6.29 -4.01 7.01
N LYS A 121 6.62 -5.10 7.73
CA LYS A 121 5.68 -6.18 8.05
C LYS A 121 4.58 -5.78 9.01
N SER A 122 4.70 -4.65 9.69
CA SER A 122 3.65 -4.12 10.56
C SER A 122 2.48 -3.51 9.78
N ILE A 123 2.59 -3.29 8.47
CA ILE A 123 1.48 -2.89 7.62
C ILE A 123 0.64 -4.12 7.32
N GLU A 124 -0.50 -4.23 8.00
CA GLU A 124 -1.37 -5.41 8.01
C GLU A 124 -2.69 -5.13 7.32
N VAL A 125 -3.10 -6.03 6.43
CA VAL A 125 -4.43 -5.99 5.81
C VAL A 125 -5.46 -6.62 6.75
N PHE A 126 -6.65 -6.03 6.81
CA PHE A 126 -7.72 -6.53 7.67
C PHE A 126 -9.07 -6.68 6.96
N ALA A 127 -9.31 -5.98 5.86
CA ALA A 127 -10.59 -6.03 5.14
C ALA A 127 -10.44 -5.65 3.67
N THR A 128 -11.48 -5.93 2.91
CA THR A 128 -11.68 -5.43 1.55
C THR A 128 -13.17 -5.29 1.24
N TYR A 129 -13.49 -4.67 0.10
CA TYR A 129 -14.86 -4.59 -0.42
C TYR A 129 -15.37 -5.94 -0.94
N ALA A 130 -16.61 -6.30 -0.61
CA ALA A 130 -17.40 -7.29 -1.36
C ALA A 130 -18.23 -6.53 -2.42
N LYS A 131 -17.69 -6.38 -3.61
CA LYS A 131 -18.30 -5.60 -4.69
C LYS A 131 -19.59 -6.25 -5.20
N ARG A 132 -20.56 -5.41 -5.59
CA ARG A 132 -21.71 -5.83 -6.40
C ARG A 132 -21.26 -6.01 -7.85
N PRO A 133 -21.99 -6.84 -8.64
CA PRO A 133 -21.73 -6.92 -10.06
C PRO A 133 -22.02 -5.56 -10.74
N GLY A 134 -21.22 -5.21 -11.73
CA GLY A 134 -21.34 -4.02 -12.55
C GLY A 134 -21.28 -4.35 -14.05
N HIS A 135 -20.91 -3.39 -14.87
CA HIS A 135 -20.73 -3.60 -16.32
C HIS A 135 -19.53 -4.50 -16.62
N MET A 136 -18.41 -4.27 -15.94
CA MET A 136 -17.18 -5.06 -16.06
C MET A 136 -16.78 -5.72 -14.74
N GLN A 137 -17.31 -5.25 -13.62
CA GLN A 137 -17.03 -5.76 -12.28
C GLN A 137 -17.83 -7.03 -12.03
N GLU A 138 -17.15 -8.10 -11.61
CA GLU A 138 -17.76 -9.33 -11.11
C GLU A 138 -18.13 -9.18 -9.62
N GLU A 139 -19.12 -9.93 -9.15
CA GLU A 139 -19.50 -9.94 -7.73
C GLU A 139 -18.37 -10.52 -6.86
N GLY A 140 -18.19 -9.95 -5.67
CA GLY A 140 -17.29 -10.49 -4.65
C GLY A 140 -16.04 -9.64 -4.39
N PRO A 141 -15.07 -10.21 -3.66
CA PRO A 141 -13.87 -9.51 -3.20
C PRO A 141 -12.73 -9.57 -4.24
N GLY A 142 -13.04 -9.48 -5.52
CA GLY A 142 -12.06 -9.52 -6.61
C GLY A 142 -12.43 -8.56 -7.73
N TYR A 143 -11.48 -8.31 -8.63
CA TYR A 143 -11.66 -7.49 -9.83
C TYR A 143 -10.70 -7.93 -10.93
N ARG A 144 -10.79 -7.34 -12.12
CA ARG A 144 -9.88 -7.62 -13.23
C ARG A 144 -9.19 -6.35 -13.73
N GLY A 145 -7.96 -6.50 -14.21
CA GLY A 145 -7.34 -5.54 -15.12
C GLY A 145 -7.92 -5.73 -16.51
N VAL A 146 -8.29 -4.65 -17.18
CA VAL A 146 -8.79 -4.67 -18.54
C VAL A 146 -7.99 -3.72 -19.42
N LEU A 147 -7.73 -4.11 -20.68
CA LEU A 147 -7.15 -3.25 -21.70
C LEU A 147 -8.29 -2.72 -22.56
N ILE A 148 -8.43 -1.41 -22.59
CA ILE A 148 -9.46 -0.71 -23.35
C ILE A 148 -8.84 0.13 -24.47
N SER A 149 -9.56 0.28 -25.57
CA SER A 149 -9.30 1.25 -26.64
C SER A 149 -10.60 1.99 -27.01
N LYS A 150 -10.49 3.15 -27.66
CA LYS A 150 -11.67 3.91 -28.08
C LYS A 150 -12.44 3.14 -29.14
N ARG A 151 -13.76 2.99 -28.96
CA ARG A 151 -14.63 2.45 -30.03
C ARG A 151 -14.67 3.38 -31.24
N GLY A 152 -14.71 2.78 -32.40
CA GLY A 152 -14.66 3.53 -33.68
C GLY A 152 -13.25 3.98 -34.08
N SER A 153 -12.22 3.70 -33.25
CA SER A 153 -10.82 3.85 -33.65
C SER A 153 -10.34 2.65 -34.47
N LYS A 154 -9.16 2.76 -35.08
CA LYS A 154 -8.48 1.64 -35.75
C LYS A 154 -7.97 0.55 -34.79
N PHE A 155 -7.98 0.79 -33.50
CA PHE A 155 -7.44 -0.09 -32.47
C PHE A 155 -8.52 -1.05 -31.96
N THR A 156 -8.81 -2.09 -32.74
CA THR A 156 -9.87 -3.06 -32.46
C THR A 156 -9.36 -4.43 -32.03
N THR A 157 -8.05 -4.67 -32.14
CA THR A 157 -7.37 -5.92 -31.74
C THR A 157 -6.07 -5.59 -30.99
N ILE A 158 -5.51 -6.56 -30.27
CA ILE A 158 -4.20 -6.40 -29.60
C ILE A 158 -3.12 -6.05 -30.64
N ASP A 159 -3.08 -6.75 -31.77
CA ASP A 159 -2.06 -6.52 -32.81
C ASP A 159 -2.13 -5.12 -33.40
N SER A 160 -3.33 -4.54 -33.50
CA SER A 160 -3.50 -3.17 -34.01
C SER A 160 -2.88 -2.11 -33.10
N LEU A 161 -2.58 -2.45 -31.84
CA LEU A 161 -1.94 -1.56 -30.87
C LEU A 161 -0.41 -1.48 -31.02
N LYS A 162 0.19 -2.30 -31.88
CA LYS A 162 1.65 -2.25 -32.07
C LYS A 162 2.09 -0.85 -32.53
N GLY A 163 3.07 -0.28 -31.80
CA GLY A 163 3.56 1.07 -32.08
C GLY A 163 2.65 2.22 -31.59
N SER A 164 1.52 1.93 -30.94
CA SER A 164 0.57 2.93 -30.41
C SER A 164 1.02 3.49 -29.05
N ILE A 165 0.23 4.43 -28.52
CA ILE A 165 0.42 5.00 -27.17
C ILE A 165 -0.47 4.24 -26.19
N VAL A 166 0.13 3.67 -25.12
CA VAL A 166 -0.61 3.02 -24.04
C VAL A 166 -0.50 3.80 -22.74
N GLY A 167 -1.65 3.97 -22.07
CA GLY A 167 -1.75 4.48 -20.71
C GLY A 167 -1.64 3.37 -19.67
N LEU A 168 -0.71 3.52 -18.75
CA LEU A 168 -0.67 2.81 -17.47
C LEU A 168 -1.16 3.76 -16.37
N THR A 169 -1.64 3.21 -15.25
CA THR A 169 -2.21 4.04 -14.18
C THR A 169 -1.13 4.71 -13.33
N ASP A 170 -0.38 3.92 -12.60
CA ASP A 170 0.68 4.35 -11.66
C ASP A 170 1.67 3.18 -11.48
N PRO A 171 2.97 3.42 -11.24
CA PRO A 171 3.95 2.36 -11.00
C PRO A 171 3.57 1.38 -9.88
N GLY A 172 2.81 1.81 -8.88
CA GLY A 172 2.29 0.99 -7.78
C GLY A 172 0.97 0.27 -8.08
N SER A 173 0.32 0.53 -9.23
CA SER A 173 -0.96 -0.08 -9.57
C SER A 173 -0.83 -1.56 -9.92
N THR A 174 -1.78 -2.37 -9.45
CA THR A 174 -1.87 -3.79 -9.80
C THR A 174 -2.35 -3.99 -11.23
N SER A 175 -3.60 -3.58 -11.51
CA SER A 175 -4.25 -3.78 -12.80
C SER A 175 -3.74 -2.83 -13.88
N GLY A 176 -3.30 -1.63 -13.50
CA GLY A 176 -2.82 -0.61 -14.42
C GLY A 176 -1.30 -0.62 -14.65
N ASN A 177 -0.52 -1.49 -13.97
CA ASN A 177 0.92 -1.58 -14.18
C ASN A 177 1.47 -3.01 -14.00
N LEU A 178 1.30 -3.65 -12.83
CA LEU A 178 1.90 -4.96 -12.55
C LEU A 178 1.37 -6.05 -13.51
N MET A 179 0.04 -6.16 -13.64
CA MET A 179 -0.60 -7.13 -14.53
C MET A 179 -0.22 -6.92 -16.00
N PRO A 180 -0.23 -5.70 -16.55
CA PRO A 180 0.30 -5.43 -17.88
C PRO A 180 1.73 -5.94 -18.07
N ARG A 181 2.62 -5.62 -17.15
CA ARG A 181 4.05 -5.96 -17.24
C ARG A 181 4.37 -7.44 -17.05
N VAL A 182 3.49 -8.21 -16.39
CA VAL A 182 3.74 -9.63 -16.11
C VAL A 182 2.82 -10.55 -16.90
N ALA A 183 1.52 -10.27 -16.95
CA ALA A 183 0.54 -11.14 -17.58
C ALA A 183 0.31 -10.78 -19.05
N PHE A 184 0.13 -9.50 -19.38
CA PHE A 184 -0.10 -9.10 -20.77
C PHE A 184 1.14 -9.24 -21.64
N THR A 185 2.34 -9.01 -21.09
CA THR A 185 3.60 -9.29 -21.84
C THR A 185 3.76 -10.73 -22.27
N LYS A 186 3.13 -11.70 -21.58
CA LYS A 186 3.09 -13.10 -22.04
C LYS A 186 2.19 -13.27 -23.27
N VAL A 187 1.12 -12.45 -23.39
CA VAL A 187 0.21 -12.49 -24.53
C VAL A 187 0.88 -11.94 -25.79
N ILE A 188 1.62 -10.83 -25.64
CA ILE A 188 2.30 -10.16 -26.77
C ILE A 188 3.73 -10.70 -27.02
N GLY A 189 4.26 -11.58 -26.15
CA GLY A 189 5.58 -12.20 -26.29
C GLY A 189 6.78 -11.27 -26.10
N MET A 190 6.56 -10.03 -25.62
CA MET A 190 7.62 -9.03 -25.45
C MET A 190 7.28 -7.99 -24.38
N ASP A 191 8.24 -7.14 -24.02
CA ASP A 191 7.99 -6.04 -23.07
C ASP A 191 7.09 -4.97 -23.68
N LEU A 192 6.37 -4.24 -22.81
CA LEU A 192 5.45 -3.20 -23.25
C LEU A 192 6.14 -2.12 -24.09
N GLU A 193 7.34 -1.71 -23.69
CA GLU A 193 8.15 -0.69 -24.34
C GLU A 193 8.65 -1.10 -25.74
N LYS A 194 8.68 -2.41 -26.03
CA LYS A 194 8.99 -2.95 -27.37
C LYS A 194 7.74 -3.09 -28.26
N PHE A 195 6.60 -3.34 -27.65
CA PHE A 195 5.33 -3.51 -28.36
C PHE A 195 4.68 -2.17 -28.69
N PHE A 196 4.55 -1.29 -27.67
CA PHE A 196 3.98 0.04 -27.82
C PHE A 196 5.04 1.05 -28.26
N GLY A 197 4.66 2.04 -29.03
CA GLY A 197 5.56 3.14 -29.41
C GLY A 197 5.83 4.10 -28.24
N LYS A 198 4.86 4.21 -27.33
CA LYS A 198 4.99 5.02 -26.12
C LYS A 198 4.18 4.43 -24.98
N VAL A 199 4.81 4.34 -23.78
CA VAL A 199 4.15 3.95 -22.53
C VAL A 199 4.13 5.17 -21.61
N VAL A 200 2.95 5.57 -21.13
CA VAL A 200 2.79 6.75 -20.25
C VAL A 200 2.01 6.39 -19.00
N TYR A 201 2.26 7.07 -17.90
CA TYR A 201 1.45 6.97 -16.68
C TYR A 201 0.43 8.11 -16.65
N THR A 202 -0.83 7.78 -16.39
CA THR A 202 -1.96 8.72 -16.40
C THR A 202 -2.33 9.22 -14.99
N GLY A 203 -1.86 8.55 -13.95
CA GLY A 203 -2.06 8.91 -12.54
C GLY A 203 -3.20 8.16 -11.85
N SER A 204 -4.37 7.96 -12.51
CA SER A 204 -5.49 7.18 -11.99
C SER A 204 -6.15 6.31 -13.07
N HIS A 205 -7.03 5.38 -12.66
CA HIS A 205 -7.79 4.54 -13.59
C HIS A 205 -8.84 5.35 -14.34
N GLU A 206 -9.43 6.31 -13.69
CA GLU A 206 -10.41 7.25 -14.23
C GLU A 206 -9.73 8.10 -15.31
N LEU A 207 -8.58 8.74 -15.01
CA LEU A 207 -7.80 9.51 -15.98
C LEU A 207 -7.36 8.65 -17.18
N SER A 208 -7.00 7.37 -16.94
CA SER A 208 -6.70 6.41 -18.00
C SER A 208 -7.90 6.22 -18.93
N THR A 209 -9.09 6.03 -18.37
CA THR A 209 -10.34 5.83 -19.13
C THR A 209 -10.68 7.06 -19.95
N VAL A 210 -10.68 8.24 -19.32
CA VAL A 210 -10.98 9.52 -19.98
C VAL A 210 -9.94 9.83 -21.06
N ALA A 211 -8.66 9.54 -20.84
CA ALA A 211 -7.60 9.74 -21.85
C ALA A 211 -7.83 8.90 -23.11
N VAL A 212 -8.32 7.65 -22.97
CA VAL A 212 -8.70 6.81 -24.11
C VAL A 212 -9.88 7.42 -24.87
N ILE A 213 -10.94 7.83 -24.17
CA ILE A 213 -12.14 8.40 -24.77
C ILE A 213 -11.83 9.70 -25.52
N GLN A 214 -10.96 10.53 -24.93
CA GLN A 214 -10.50 11.79 -25.52
C GLN A 214 -9.45 11.60 -26.62
N GLY A 215 -8.93 10.36 -26.83
CA GLY A 215 -7.91 10.08 -27.82
C GLY A 215 -6.52 10.63 -27.45
N LYS A 216 -6.27 10.93 -26.18
CA LYS A 216 -4.95 11.34 -25.66
C LYS A 216 -3.97 10.16 -25.57
N VAL A 217 -4.51 8.95 -25.39
CA VAL A 217 -3.81 7.68 -25.56
C VAL A 217 -4.67 6.76 -26.42
N ASP A 218 -4.04 5.82 -27.12
CA ASP A 218 -4.73 4.91 -28.03
C ASP A 218 -5.41 3.75 -27.29
N SER A 219 -4.82 3.35 -26.16
CA SER A 219 -5.32 2.30 -25.28
C SER A 219 -4.87 2.56 -23.84
N ALA A 220 -5.53 1.92 -22.87
CA ALA A 220 -5.09 1.99 -21.48
C ALA A 220 -5.47 0.73 -20.71
N PHE A 221 -4.66 0.41 -19.66
CA PHE A 221 -4.99 -0.61 -18.68
C PHE A 221 -5.69 0.02 -17.48
N VAL A 222 -6.89 -0.48 -17.19
CA VAL A 222 -7.73 0.03 -16.10
C VAL A 222 -8.27 -1.12 -15.23
N ALA A 223 -8.71 -0.81 -14.02
CA ALA A 223 -9.43 -1.75 -13.17
C ALA A 223 -10.90 -1.81 -13.57
N SER A 224 -11.50 -3.00 -13.61
CA SER A 224 -12.90 -3.22 -14.01
C SER A 224 -13.87 -2.35 -13.20
N HIS A 225 -13.77 -2.35 -11.88
CA HIS A 225 -14.64 -1.56 -11.01
C HIS A 225 -14.44 -0.05 -11.14
N ARG A 226 -13.22 0.40 -11.48
CA ARG A 226 -12.93 1.82 -11.69
C ARG A 226 -13.47 2.32 -13.04
N PHE A 227 -13.40 1.48 -14.06
CA PHE A 227 -14.09 1.76 -15.32
C PHE A 227 -15.61 1.90 -15.11
N ASP A 228 -16.20 0.97 -14.35
CA ASP A 228 -17.63 1.03 -14.02
C ASP A 228 -18.00 2.32 -13.26
N ASN A 229 -17.11 2.84 -12.42
CA ASN A 229 -17.34 4.14 -11.74
C ASN A 229 -17.44 5.28 -12.76
N VAL A 230 -16.56 5.33 -13.77
CA VAL A 230 -16.60 6.36 -14.82
C VAL A 230 -17.91 6.28 -15.63
N VAL A 231 -18.36 5.05 -15.93
CA VAL A 231 -19.65 4.82 -16.62
C VAL A 231 -20.83 5.25 -15.74
N ASN A 232 -20.83 4.87 -14.46
CA ASN A 232 -21.90 5.22 -13.53
C ASN A 232 -22.02 6.72 -13.25
N LYS A 233 -20.91 7.46 -13.37
CA LYS A 233 -20.90 8.95 -13.30
C LYS A 233 -21.37 9.61 -14.59
N GLY A 234 -21.56 8.86 -15.67
CA GLY A 234 -21.95 9.39 -16.98
C GLY A 234 -20.78 10.05 -17.73
N GLU A 235 -19.54 9.90 -17.27
CA GLU A 235 -18.34 10.44 -17.92
C GLU A 235 -17.90 9.58 -19.12
N ALA A 236 -18.37 8.35 -19.18
CA ALA A 236 -18.21 7.42 -20.29
C ALA A 236 -19.47 6.57 -20.50
N SER A 237 -19.61 6.00 -21.70
CA SER A 237 -20.55 4.92 -21.99
C SER A 237 -19.77 3.62 -22.12
N LEU A 238 -20.40 2.50 -21.78
CA LEU A 238 -19.83 1.17 -22.04
C LEU A 238 -19.51 0.97 -23.52
N ASP A 239 -20.35 1.52 -24.39
CA ASP A 239 -20.19 1.47 -25.85
C ASP A 239 -19.09 2.41 -26.39
N ALA A 240 -18.50 3.25 -25.55
CA ALA A 240 -17.41 4.14 -25.96
C ALA A 240 -16.07 3.43 -26.13
N VAL A 241 -15.95 2.18 -25.66
CA VAL A 241 -14.69 1.44 -25.68
C VAL A 241 -14.82 0.03 -26.26
N ASN A 242 -13.72 -0.48 -26.80
CA ASN A 242 -13.48 -1.90 -27.04
C ASN A 242 -12.71 -2.46 -25.86
N ILE A 243 -13.06 -3.67 -25.44
CA ILE A 243 -12.29 -4.42 -24.42
C ILE A 243 -11.41 -5.41 -25.18
N LEU A 244 -10.10 -5.19 -25.15
CA LEU A 244 -9.15 -5.99 -25.95
C LEU A 244 -8.51 -7.13 -25.15
N TRP A 245 -8.47 -6.99 -23.81
CA TRP A 245 -7.92 -8.02 -22.93
C TRP A 245 -8.48 -7.87 -21.52
N LYS A 246 -8.57 -9.02 -20.81
CA LYS A 246 -8.92 -9.11 -19.39
C LYS A 246 -7.91 -9.98 -18.67
N SER A 247 -7.50 -9.59 -17.48
CA SER A 247 -6.63 -10.39 -16.62
C SER A 247 -7.38 -11.56 -15.95
N ALA A 248 -6.64 -12.45 -15.30
CA ALA A 248 -7.18 -13.26 -14.22
C ALA A 248 -7.73 -12.36 -13.09
N VAL A 249 -8.56 -12.94 -12.21
CA VAL A 249 -9.10 -12.22 -11.05
C VAL A 249 -7.96 -11.80 -10.12
N ILE A 250 -8.01 -10.57 -9.67
CA ILE A 250 -7.11 -9.93 -8.72
C ILE A 250 -7.89 -9.78 -7.41
N PRO A 251 -7.33 -10.07 -6.22
CA PRO A 251 -7.97 -9.73 -4.96
C PRO A 251 -8.26 -8.24 -4.91
N GLN A 252 -9.40 -7.85 -4.31
CA GLN A 252 -9.84 -6.45 -4.26
C GLN A 252 -8.91 -5.60 -3.37
N ASP A 253 -9.02 -4.28 -3.49
CA ASP A 253 -8.20 -3.28 -2.81
C ASP A 253 -8.21 -3.48 -1.29
N PRO A 254 -7.02 -3.72 -0.65
CA PRO A 254 -6.93 -3.98 0.77
C PRO A 254 -7.09 -2.72 1.61
N PHE A 255 -7.83 -2.85 2.70
CA PHE A 255 -7.81 -1.93 3.82
C PHE A 255 -6.74 -2.39 4.80
N VAL A 256 -5.81 -1.52 5.12
CA VAL A 256 -4.66 -1.81 5.96
C VAL A 256 -4.59 -0.86 7.14
N TYR A 257 -3.96 -1.31 8.22
CA TYR A 257 -3.52 -0.45 9.33
C TYR A 257 -2.09 -0.80 9.72
N ARG A 258 -1.47 0.05 10.54
CA ARG A 258 -0.20 -0.28 11.18
C ARG A 258 -0.47 -1.18 12.40
N ASN A 259 0.05 -2.40 12.40
CA ASN A 259 -0.14 -3.37 13.49
C ASN A 259 0.50 -2.92 14.81
N THR A 260 1.34 -1.90 14.78
CA THR A 260 1.90 -1.24 15.97
C THR A 260 0.87 -0.48 16.79
N LEU A 261 -0.31 -0.15 16.22
CA LEU A 261 -1.43 0.42 16.96
C LEU A 261 -1.92 -0.53 18.06
N CYS A 262 -2.42 0.04 19.17
CA CYS A 262 -2.99 -0.76 20.26
C CYS A 262 -4.15 -1.64 19.79
N ASP A 263 -4.25 -2.85 20.33
CA ASP A 263 -5.24 -3.85 19.89
C ASP A 263 -6.69 -3.37 20.00
N ASN A 264 -7.01 -2.57 21.03
CA ASN A 264 -8.33 -1.97 21.17
C ASN A 264 -8.66 -0.99 20.04
N ILE A 265 -7.67 -0.27 19.50
CA ILE A 265 -7.84 0.63 18.35
C ILE A 265 -8.04 -0.19 17.09
N LYS A 266 -7.17 -1.20 16.84
CA LYS A 266 -7.29 -2.10 15.69
C LYS A 266 -8.64 -2.81 15.65
N ALA A 267 -9.12 -3.30 16.80
CA ALA A 267 -10.43 -3.94 16.91
C ALA A 267 -11.57 -2.99 16.49
N LYS A 268 -11.53 -1.73 16.94
CA LYS A 268 -12.53 -0.71 16.60
C LYS A 268 -12.44 -0.27 15.14
N ILE A 269 -11.24 -0.22 14.57
CA ILE A 269 -11.05 0.02 13.12
C ILE A 269 -11.69 -1.13 12.34
N ARG A 270 -11.41 -2.40 12.68
CA ARG A 270 -12.08 -3.56 12.04
C ARG A 270 -13.60 -3.48 12.14
N GLU A 271 -14.12 -3.20 13.33
CA GLU A 271 -15.56 -3.05 13.59
C GLU A 271 -16.16 -1.96 12.71
N THR A 272 -15.45 -0.84 12.50
CA THR A 272 -15.91 0.26 11.63
C THR A 272 -16.25 -0.27 10.24
N PHE A 273 -15.41 -1.08 9.63
CA PHE A 273 -15.60 -1.54 8.25
C PHE A 273 -16.50 -2.77 8.17
N ILE A 274 -16.24 -3.81 8.94
CA ILE A 274 -16.98 -5.08 8.87
C ILE A 274 -18.45 -4.89 9.30
N GLY A 275 -18.69 -4.05 10.31
CA GLY A 275 -20.05 -3.71 10.80
C GLY A 275 -20.75 -2.61 9.98
N LEU A 276 -20.10 -2.03 8.96
CA LEU A 276 -20.64 -0.86 8.27
C LEU A 276 -21.98 -1.12 7.57
N LYS A 277 -22.23 -2.33 7.10
CA LYS A 277 -23.51 -2.74 6.47
C LYS A 277 -24.73 -2.54 7.36
N ASP A 278 -24.53 -2.60 8.68
CA ASP A 278 -25.58 -2.49 9.70
C ASP A 278 -25.78 -1.04 10.17
N VAL A 279 -25.01 -0.07 9.60
CA VAL A 279 -25.08 1.36 9.91
C VAL A 279 -25.95 2.08 8.87
N PRO A 280 -27.16 2.57 9.22
CA PRO A 280 -28.07 3.16 8.25
C PRO A 280 -27.48 4.36 7.48
N SER A 281 -26.69 5.21 8.15
CA SER A 281 -26.04 6.37 7.52
C SER A 281 -24.96 5.97 6.49
N ALA A 282 -24.42 4.76 6.56
CA ALA A 282 -23.42 4.25 5.63
C ALA A 282 -24.02 3.59 4.38
N LYS A 283 -25.34 3.42 4.29
CA LYS A 283 -25.99 2.82 3.11
C LYS A 283 -25.62 3.56 1.82
N LYS A 284 -25.69 4.90 1.84
CA LYS A 284 -25.32 5.72 0.68
C LYS A 284 -23.85 5.53 0.27
N PHE A 285 -22.95 5.39 1.24
CA PHE A 285 -21.55 5.06 0.97
C PHE A 285 -21.42 3.72 0.25
N LEU A 286 -22.01 2.64 0.81
CA LEU A 286 -21.98 1.31 0.21
C LEU A 286 -22.59 1.28 -1.19
N ASP A 287 -23.68 2.03 -1.41
CA ASP A 287 -24.31 2.17 -2.72
C ASP A 287 -23.37 2.88 -3.73
N ASN A 288 -22.67 3.92 -3.31
CA ASN A 288 -21.73 4.65 -4.15
C ASN A 288 -20.49 3.81 -4.51
N VAL A 289 -19.91 3.11 -3.54
CA VAL A 289 -18.75 2.22 -3.79
C VAL A 289 -19.15 0.89 -4.42
N LYS A 290 -20.44 0.70 -4.71
CA LYS A 290 -21.00 -0.53 -5.32
C LYS A 290 -20.60 -1.79 -4.55
N SER A 291 -20.71 -1.76 -3.24
CA SER A 291 -20.41 -2.90 -2.35
C SER A 291 -21.62 -3.28 -1.51
N ASN A 292 -21.74 -4.57 -1.23
CA ASN A 292 -22.75 -5.07 -0.29
C ASN A 292 -22.28 -4.91 1.15
N THR A 293 -20.98 -5.14 1.37
CA THR A 293 -20.33 -5.10 2.69
C THR A 293 -18.82 -5.06 2.52
N PHE A 294 -18.13 -5.05 3.64
CA PHE A 294 -16.71 -5.39 3.73
C PHE A 294 -16.58 -6.84 4.21
N VAL A 295 -15.53 -7.52 3.76
CA VAL A 295 -15.16 -8.87 4.21
C VAL A 295 -13.75 -8.84 4.76
N GLU A 296 -13.49 -9.72 5.74
CA GLU A 296 -12.15 -9.87 6.28
C GLU A 296 -11.19 -10.41 5.22
N MET A 297 -9.96 -9.90 5.25
CA MET A 297 -8.86 -10.35 4.41
C MET A 297 -7.61 -10.43 5.26
N ASN A 298 -6.70 -11.29 4.85
CA ASN A 298 -5.39 -11.47 5.48
C ASN A 298 -4.26 -11.38 4.44
N SER A 299 -3.03 -11.44 4.91
CA SER A 299 -1.85 -11.29 4.06
C SER A 299 -1.76 -12.35 2.96
N ASP A 300 -2.21 -13.59 3.23
CA ASP A 300 -2.07 -14.71 2.29
C ASP A 300 -2.99 -14.57 1.09
N ASP A 301 -4.12 -13.87 1.23
CA ASP A 301 -5.03 -13.57 0.12
C ASP A 301 -4.35 -12.78 -1.00
N TYR A 302 -3.19 -12.15 -0.72
CA TYR A 302 -2.40 -11.37 -1.68
C TYR A 302 -1.14 -12.11 -2.17
N ASN A 303 -1.03 -13.44 -1.96
CA ASN A 303 0.13 -14.23 -2.41
C ASN A 303 0.29 -14.22 -3.93
N LEU A 304 -0.80 -14.25 -4.69
CA LEU A 304 -0.77 -14.07 -6.14
C LEU A 304 0.00 -12.79 -6.55
N ILE A 305 -0.21 -11.70 -5.82
CA ILE A 305 0.42 -10.41 -6.14
C ILE A 305 1.91 -10.43 -5.78
N ARG A 306 2.29 -11.14 -4.71
CA ARG A 306 3.70 -11.37 -4.36
C ARG A 306 4.43 -12.16 -5.44
N ASP A 307 3.78 -13.18 -6.00
CA ASP A 307 4.38 -13.98 -7.06
C ASP A 307 4.51 -13.19 -8.38
N LEU A 308 3.52 -12.36 -8.70
CA LEU A 308 3.62 -11.43 -9.83
C LEU A 308 4.74 -10.41 -9.63
N LYS A 309 4.91 -9.88 -8.40
CA LYS A 309 6.03 -8.99 -8.07
C LYS A 309 7.37 -9.69 -8.29
N LYS A 310 7.54 -10.90 -7.76
CA LYS A 310 8.77 -11.70 -7.98
C LYS A 310 9.05 -11.92 -9.47
N ALA A 311 8.00 -12.27 -10.25
CA ALA A 311 8.14 -12.49 -11.69
C ALA A 311 8.50 -11.20 -12.44
N LYS A 312 8.05 -10.03 -11.99
CA LYS A 312 8.45 -8.73 -12.52
C LYS A 312 9.91 -8.44 -12.19
N ASP A 313 10.28 -8.60 -10.91
CA ASP A 313 11.64 -8.27 -10.42
C ASP A 313 12.72 -9.17 -11.05
N ALA A 314 12.38 -10.42 -11.40
CA ALA A 314 13.27 -11.35 -12.10
C ALA A 314 13.54 -11.00 -13.58
N ARG A 315 12.81 -10.02 -14.16
CA ARG A 315 13.00 -9.57 -15.55
C ARG A 315 13.84 -8.30 -15.66
N ASN A 316 14.05 -7.60 -14.54
CA ASN A 316 14.87 -6.39 -14.43
C ASN A 316 16.29 -6.76 -14.00
#